data_dc5d6f68515ebc57680c9b834489e0de
#
_entry.id   dc5d6f68515ebc57680c9b834489e0de
#
_cell.length_a   1.000
_cell.length_b   1.000
_cell.length_c   1.000
_cell.angle_alpha   90.00
_cell.angle_beta   90.00
_cell.angle_gamma   90.00
#
_symmetry.space_group_name_H-M   'P 1'
#
loop_
_entity.id
_entity.type
_entity.pdbx_description
1 polymer ?
#
loop_
_entity_poly.entity_id
_entity_poly.type
_entity_poly.pdbx_seq_one_letter_code
_entity_poly.pdbx_strand_id
1 'polypeptide(L)'
;EQLLAELESEDFKLAVLRPPMVYGHQAKGNYKRLSKLAQKLPVFPLVKNERSMIYIDNLCEFIRLIVQNQDSGVFYPQNQDYVNTSQLVKEIKRTHGQRVVLLPAFNWILKRLSRYVPTLNKLFSDLTYEKEMSSYPQSYQVADFRRSIEKTEKGN
;
A
#
# COMPACT_ATOMS: atom_id res chain seq x y z
N GLU A 1 -8.87 -20.14 9.14
CA GLU A 1 -7.42 -20.32 9.35
C GLU A 1 -7.17 -21.50 10.31
N GLN A 2 -7.82 -21.57 11.48
CA GLN A 2 -7.60 -22.63 12.47
C GLN A 2 -7.79 -24.04 11.90
N LEU A 3 -8.90 -24.30 11.20
CA LEU A 3 -9.19 -25.59 10.56
C LEU A 3 -8.13 -26.01 9.54
N LEU A 4 -7.52 -25.06 8.83
CA LEU A 4 -6.45 -25.36 7.88
C LEU A 4 -5.11 -25.62 8.58
N ALA A 5 -4.85 -24.94 9.71
CA ALA A 5 -3.66 -25.15 10.49
C ALA A 5 -3.60 -26.57 11.12
N GLU A 6 -4.77 -27.15 11.44
CA GLU A 6 -4.87 -28.53 11.94
C GLU A 6 -4.50 -29.60 10.88
N LEU A 7 -4.52 -29.22 9.58
CA LEU A 7 -4.16 -30.10 8.47
C LEU A 7 -2.67 -30.02 8.10
N GLU A 8 -1.91 -29.12 8.73
CA GLU A 8 -0.49 -28.94 8.42
C GLU A 8 0.31 -30.22 8.71
N SER A 9 1.13 -30.65 7.75
CA SER A 9 1.92 -31.88 7.80
C SER A 9 3.22 -31.71 7.00
N GLU A 10 4.03 -32.76 6.90
CA GLU A 10 5.22 -32.74 6.04
C GLU A 10 4.85 -32.47 4.56
N ASP A 11 3.71 -33.00 4.11
CA ASP A 11 3.24 -32.90 2.73
C ASP A 11 2.29 -31.71 2.49
N PHE A 12 1.80 -31.06 3.56
CA PHE A 12 0.89 -29.93 3.48
C PHE A 12 1.39 -28.74 4.30
N LYS A 13 1.89 -27.72 3.64
CA LYS A 13 2.38 -26.48 4.25
C LYS A 13 1.34 -25.35 4.11
N LEU A 14 1.01 -24.70 5.21
CA LEU A 14 0.07 -23.59 5.24
C LEU A 14 0.79 -22.24 5.40
N ALA A 15 0.73 -21.38 4.39
CA ALA A 15 1.17 -20.00 4.47
C ALA A 15 -0.02 -19.05 4.43
N VAL A 16 -0.18 -18.24 5.48
CA VAL A 16 -1.24 -17.24 5.60
C VAL A 16 -0.64 -15.86 5.38
N LEU A 17 -1.06 -15.18 4.30
CA LEU A 17 -0.59 -13.83 3.98
C LEU A 17 -1.62 -12.79 4.40
N ARG A 18 -1.19 -11.80 5.16
CA ARG A 18 -1.98 -10.66 5.62
C ARG A 18 -1.37 -9.35 5.09
N PRO A 19 -1.48 -9.09 3.77
CA PRO A 19 -0.92 -7.88 3.19
C PRO A 19 -1.70 -6.64 3.67
N PRO A 20 -1.05 -5.47 3.77
CA PRO A 20 -1.73 -4.19 3.99
C PRO A 20 -2.46 -3.76 2.71
N MET A 21 -2.62 -2.45 2.47
CA MET A 21 -3.23 -1.98 1.23
C MET A 21 -2.41 -2.39 0.01
N VAL A 22 -2.95 -3.30 -0.80
CA VAL A 22 -2.34 -3.71 -2.08
C VAL A 22 -2.69 -2.68 -3.15
N TYR A 23 -1.70 -2.29 -3.97
CA TYR A 23 -1.89 -1.41 -5.10
C TYR A 23 -1.10 -1.91 -6.33
N GLY A 24 -1.54 -1.47 -7.51
CA GLY A 24 -0.97 -1.85 -8.79
C GLY A 24 -1.86 -1.40 -9.94
N HIS A 25 -1.45 -1.67 -11.17
CA HIS A 25 -2.22 -1.28 -12.35
C HIS A 25 -3.63 -1.88 -12.30
N GLN A 26 -4.65 -1.06 -12.54
CA GLN A 26 -6.08 -1.42 -12.48
C GLN A 26 -6.60 -1.93 -11.11
N ALA A 27 -5.79 -1.89 -10.04
CA ALA A 27 -6.25 -2.28 -8.72
C ALA A 27 -7.50 -1.49 -8.30
N LYS A 28 -8.47 -2.21 -7.75
CA LYS A 28 -9.69 -1.61 -7.18
C LYS A 28 -9.42 -1.11 -5.76
N GLY A 29 -10.26 -0.22 -5.24
CA GLY A 29 -10.21 0.17 -3.83
C GLY A 29 -9.69 1.59 -3.57
N ASN A 30 -9.06 1.77 -2.39
CA ASN A 30 -8.72 3.10 -1.87
C ASN A 30 -7.64 3.80 -2.68
N TYR A 31 -6.65 3.07 -3.20
CA TYR A 31 -5.62 3.65 -4.07
C TYR A 31 -6.25 4.32 -5.30
N LYS A 32 -7.11 3.59 -6.04
CA LYS A 32 -7.77 4.14 -7.25
C LYS A 32 -8.61 5.37 -6.96
N ARG A 33 -9.29 5.41 -5.79
CA ARG A 33 -10.06 6.57 -5.36
C ARG A 33 -9.15 7.76 -5.08
N LEU A 34 -8.03 7.53 -4.40
CA LEU A 34 -7.03 8.55 -4.12
C LEU A 34 -6.38 9.07 -5.41
N SER A 35 -6.00 8.19 -6.33
CA SER A 35 -5.43 8.57 -7.64
C SER A 35 -6.37 9.47 -8.43
N LYS A 36 -7.64 9.09 -8.55
CA LYS A 36 -8.66 9.93 -9.21
C LYS A 36 -8.83 11.30 -8.54
N LEU A 37 -8.80 11.34 -7.21
CA LEU A 37 -8.90 12.59 -6.46
C LEU A 37 -7.65 13.45 -6.66
N ALA A 38 -6.47 12.83 -6.57
CA ALA A 38 -5.19 13.49 -6.80
C ALA A 38 -5.14 14.19 -8.17
N GLN A 39 -5.53 13.49 -9.23
CA GLN A 39 -5.51 14.04 -10.59
C GLN A 39 -6.43 15.27 -10.77
N LYS A 40 -7.54 15.32 -10.03
CA LYS A 40 -8.53 16.41 -10.13
C LYS A 40 -8.16 17.65 -9.31
N LEU A 41 -7.46 17.49 -8.20
CA LEU A 41 -7.22 18.59 -7.26
C LEU A 41 -5.86 19.26 -7.52
N PRO A 42 -5.79 20.58 -7.78
CA PRO A 42 -4.53 21.31 -7.89
C PRO A 42 -3.84 21.52 -6.54
N VAL A 43 -4.60 21.42 -5.45
CA VAL A 43 -4.16 21.62 -4.07
C VAL A 43 -4.54 20.40 -3.25
N PHE A 44 -3.65 19.96 -2.37
CA PHE A 44 -3.89 18.84 -1.47
C PHE A 44 -3.40 19.18 -0.06
N PRO A 45 -4.04 18.68 1.00
CA PRO A 45 -3.57 18.91 2.37
C PRO A 45 -2.23 18.22 2.62
N LEU A 46 -1.39 18.89 3.39
CA LEU A 46 -0.18 18.29 3.94
C LEU A 46 -0.59 17.41 5.14
N VAL A 47 -0.66 16.11 4.90
CA VAL A 47 -1.00 15.12 5.93
C VAL A 47 0.30 14.48 6.44
N LYS A 48 0.44 14.40 7.76
CA LYS A 48 1.52 13.68 8.43
C LYS A 48 0.96 12.34 8.92
N ASN A 49 0.87 11.37 8.02
CA ASN A 49 0.46 10.02 8.35
C ASN A 49 1.43 9.00 7.79
N GLU A 50 1.44 7.81 8.35
CA GLU A 50 2.23 6.68 7.89
C GLU A 50 1.33 5.49 7.57
N ARG A 51 1.59 4.85 6.44
CA ARG A 51 0.79 3.73 5.97
C ARG A 51 1.67 2.63 5.42
N SER A 52 1.40 1.43 5.87
CA SER A 52 1.89 0.23 5.20
C SER A 52 1.10 0.02 3.92
N MET A 53 1.81 -0.27 2.86
CA MET A 53 1.27 -0.61 1.54
C MET A 53 2.16 -1.68 0.91
N ILE A 54 1.63 -2.41 -0.05
CA ILE A 54 2.44 -3.30 -0.87
C ILE A 54 2.08 -3.17 -2.34
N TYR A 55 3.11 -3.03 -3.18
CA TYR A 55 2.96 -3.07 -4.62
C TYR A 55 2.71 -4.49 -5.10
N ILE A 56 1.84 -4.67 -6.08
CA ILE A 56 1.40 -6.01 -6.52
C ILE A 56 2.57 -6.89 -6.98
N ASP A 57 3.57 -6.36 -7.73
CA ASP A 57 4.70 -7.17 -8.18
C ASP A 57 5.60 -7.58 -6.99
N ASN A 58 5.76 -6.72 -5.97
CA ASN A 58 6.47 -7.06 -4.74
C ASN A 58 5.74 -8.18 -3.97
N LEU A 59 4.41 -8.13 -3.93
CA LEU A 59 3.60 -9.18 -3.33
C LEU A 59 3.70 -10.50 -4.12
N CYS A 60 3.65 -10.44 -5.44
CA CYS A 60 3.81 -11.62 -6.30
C CYS A 60 5.18 -12.28 -6.10
N GLU A 61 6.25 -11.45 -6.01
CA GLU A 61 7.59 -11.97 -5.73
C GLU A 61 7.66 -12.59 -4.33
N PHE A 62 7.03 -11.98 -3.33
CA PHE A 62 6.94 -12.56 -1.99
C PHE A 62 6.26 -13.94 -2.01
N ILE A 63 5.11 -14.06 -2.71
CA ILE A 63 4.40 -15.32 -2.86
C ILE A 63 5.26 -16.35 -3.57
N ARG A 64 5.97 -15.97 -4.64
CA ARG A 64 6.89 -16.85 -5.36
C ARG A 64 7.97 -17.43 -4.44
N LEU A 65 8.54 -16.58 -3.58
CA LEU A 65 9.57 -17.00 -2.63
C LEU A 65 9.02 -17.98 -1.57
N ILE A 66 7.84 -17.68 -0.99
CA ILE A 66 7.15 -18.56 -0.04
C ILE A 66 6.92 -19.96 -0.65
N VAL A 67 6.41 -19.99 -1.89
CA VAL A 67 6.14 -21.26 -2.58
C VAL A 67 7.45 -22.02 -2.89
N GLN A 68 8.47 -21.30 -3.35
CA GLN A 68 9.77 -21.90 -3.68
C GLN A 68 10.49 -22.47 -2.44
N ASN A 69 10.40 -21.77 -1.32
CA ASN A 69 11.03 -22.18 -0.07
C ASN A 69 10.17 -23.17 0.73
N GLN A 70 8.92 -23.42 0.32
CA GLN A 70 7.95 -24.24 1.06
C GLN A 70 7.73 -23.73 2.50
N ASP A 71 7.76 -22.40 2.68
CA ASP A 71 7.58 -21.78 3.98
C ASP A 71 6.13 -21.90 4.46
N SER A 72 5.96 -22.09 5.76
CA SER A 72 4.67 -22.09 6.45
C SER A 72 4.62 -21.02 7.54
N GLY A 73 3.41 -20.62 7.93
CA GLY A 73 3.20 -19.64 8.98
C GLY A 73 2.42 -18.41 8.53
N VAL A 74 2.44 -17.34 9.35
CA VAL A 74 1.70 -16.09 9.08
C VAL A 74 2.68 -15.00 8.68
N PHE A 75 2.43 -14.37 7.54
CA PHE A 75 3.31 -13.37 6.94
C PHE A 75 2.58 -12.05 6.71
N TYR A 76 3.30 -10.93 6.92
CA TYR A 76 2.79 -9.57 6.78
C TYR A 76 3.64 -8.78 5.75
N PRO A 77 3.65 -9.19 4.47
CA PRO A 77 4.51 -8.54 3.48
C PRO A 77 4.08 -7.08 3.26
N GLN A 78 5.06 -6.16 3.21
CA GLN A 78 4.84 -4.75 2.91
C GLN A 78 6.02 -4.17 2.12
N ASN A 79 5.83 -2.98 1.52
CA ASN A 79 6.95 -2.25 0.93
C ASN A 79 7.99 -1.84 2.00
N GLN A 80 9.20 -1.61 1.55
CA GLN A 80 10.32 -1.24 2.43
C GLN A 80 10.01 0.01 3.28
N ASP A 81 9.38 1.03 2.69
CA ASP A 81 9.10 2.28 3.37
C ASP A 81 7.60 2.45 3.65
N TYR A 82 7.28 3.13 4.76
CA TYR A 82 5.94 3.63 4.99
C TYR A 82 5.64 4.77 4.01
N VAL A 83 4.40 4.86 3.60
CA VAL A 83 3.95 5.85 2.65
C VAL A 83 3.10 6.91 3.34
N ASN A 84 3.50 8.17 3.17
CA ASN A 84 2.69 9.32 3.54
C ASN A 84 1.69 9.64 2.42
N THR A 85 0.44 9.92 2.76
CA THR A 85 -0.62 10.19 1.76
C THR A 85 -0.29 11.41 0.89
N SER A 86 0.33 12.46 1.44
CA SER A 86 0.72 13.64 0.65
C SER A 86 1.85 13.32 -0.33
N GLN A 87 2.81 12.49 0.08
CA GLN A 87 3.87 12.01 -0.81
C GLN A 87 3.29 11.15 -1.94
N LEU A 88 2.35 10.26 -1.61
CA LEU A 88 1.68 9.42 -2.59
C LEU A 88 0.96 10.28 -3.64
N VAL A 89 0.19 11.29 -3.22
CA VAL A 89 -0.46 12.23 -4.13
C VAL A 89 0.55 13.00 -4.99
N LYS A 90 1.66 13.42 -4.42
CA LYS A 90 2.74 14.11 -5.14
C LYS A 90 3.34 13.23 -6.24
N GLU A 91 3.61 11.94 -5.94
CA GLU A 91 4.16 11.01 -6.93
C GLU A 91 3.15 10.64 -8.02
N ILE A 92 1.87 10.44 -7.67
CA ILE A 92 0.80 10.25 -8.66
C ILE A 92 0.76 11.44 -9.63
N LYS A 93 0.71 12.68 -9.11
CA LYS A 93 0.71 13.89 -9.92
C LYS A 93 1.94 13.98 -10.82
N ARG A 94 3.11 13.73 -10.26
CA ARG A 94 4.38 13.75 -11.00
C ARG A 94 4.36 12.77 -12.18
N THR A 95 3.83 11.57 -11.97
CA THR A 95 3.71 10.53 -13.00
C THR A 95 2.84 10.99 -14.19
N HIS A 96 1.82 11.82 -13.92
CA HIS A 96 0.96 12.44 -14.95
C HIS A 96 1.47 13.79 -15.46
N GLY A 97 2.72 14.17 -15.17
CA GLY A 97 3.28 15.45 -15.58
C GLY A 97 2.65 16.68 -14.91
N GLN A 98 1.92 16.46 -13.81
CA GLN A 98 1.20 17.52 -13.08
C GLN A 98 1.94 17.90 -11.80
N ARG A 99 1.62 19.09 -11.27
CA ARG A 99 2.09 19.59 -9.97
C ARG A 99 0.92 19.64 -8.98
N VAL A 100 1.25 19.53 -7.69
CA VAL A 100 0.31 19.74 -6.59
C VAL A 100 0.93 20.67 -5.56
N VAL A 101 0.12 21.57 -5.04
CA VAL A 101 0.48 22.44 -3.92
C VAL A 101 -0.01 21.76 -2.64
N LEU A 102 0.91 21.49 -1.71
CA LEU A 102 0.59 20.90 -0.41
C LEU A 102 0.42 22.03 0.63
N LEU A 103 -0.78 22.16 1.21
CA LEU A 103 -1.11 23.22 2.16
C LEU A 103 -1.30 22.68 3.59
N PRO A 104 -0.51 23.13 4.56
CA PRO A 104 -0.63 22.70 5.96
C PRO A 104 -1.98 23.11 6.59
N ALA A 105 -2.49 24.28 6.23
CA ALA A 105 -3.71 24.86 6.81
C ALA A 105 -5.01 24.17 6.35
N PHE A 106 -4.96 23.25 5.41
CA PHE A 106 -6.13 22.58 4.85
C PHE A 106 -6.68 21.45 5.73
N ASN A 107 -5.98 21.10 6.80
CA ASN A 107 -6.34 19.97 7.67
C ASN A 107 -7.70 20.17 8.38
N TRP A 108 -8.12 21.40 8.67
CA TRP A 108 -9.43 21.68 9.27
C TRP A 108 -10.58 21.41 8.29
N ILE A 109 -10.38 21.68 7.00
CA ILE A 109 -11.36 21.39 5.93
C ILE A 109 -11.50 19.87 5.77
N LEU A 110 -10.39 19.13 5.83
CA LEU A 110 -10.44 17.67 5.80
C LEU A 110 -11.17 17.08 7.01
N LYS A 111 -10.91 17.57 8.22
CA LYS A 111 -11.65 17.18 9.40
C LYS A 111 -13.16 17.45 9.28
N ARG A 112 -13.53 18.51 8.58
CA ARG A 112 -14.93 18.84 8.29
C ARG A 112 -15.52 17.96 7.20
N LEU A 113 -14.78 17.72 6.10
CA LEU A 113 -15.19 16.85 4.99
C LEU A 113 -15.22 15.37 5.36
N SER A 114 -14.34 14.92 6.22
CA SER A 114 -14.28 13.53 6.70
C SER A 114 -15.55 13.10 7.46
N ARG A 115 -16.29 14.06 8.04
CA ARG A 115 -17.60 13.81 8.64
C ARG A 115 -18.65 13.35 7.63
N TYR A 116 -18.51 13.81 6.37
CA TYR A 116 -19.47 13.52 5.30
C TYR A 116 -19.00 12.39 4.36
N VAL A 117 -17.71 12.06 4.39
CA VAL A 117 -17.14 10.99 3.54
C VAL A 117 -16.26 10.07 4.40
N PRO A 118 -16.83 9.04 5.03
CA PRO A 118 -16.10 8.12 5.91
C PRO A 118 -14.86 7.48 5.27
N THR A 119 -14.86 7.34 3.94
CA THR A 119 -13.75 6.80 3.16
C THR A 119 -12.48 7.67 3.25
N LEU A 120 -12.63 8.99 3.45
CA LEU A 120 -11.48 9.90 3.60
C LEU A 120 -10.72 9.65 4.91
N ASN A 121 -11.42 9.34 5.99
CA ASN A 121 -10.78 9.01 7.27
C ASN A 121 -9.81 7.83 7.12
N LYS A 122 -10.19 6.82 6.33
CA LYS A 122 -9.34 5.66 6.05
C LYS A 122 -8.09 6.00 5.22
N LEU A 123 -8.09 7.11 4.46
CA LEU A 123 -6.94 7.55 3.68
C LEU A 123 -5.96 8.41 4.49
N PHE A 124 -6.44 9.07 5.55
CA PHE A 124 -5.67 10.04 6.32
C PHE A 124 -5.24 9.55 7.70
N SER A 125 -5.75 8.41 8.16
CA SER A 125 -5.30 7.78 9.41
C SER A 125 -4.03 6.97 9.19
N ASP A 126 -3.26 6.82 10.26
CA ASP A 126 -2.16 5.87 10.31
C ASP A 126 -2.69 4.44 10.23
N LEU A 127 -1.98 3.61 9.49
CA LEU A 127 -2.22 2.19 9.41
C LEU A 127 -0.91 1.50 9.03
N THR A 128 -0.15 1.11 10.02
CA THR A 128 1.18 0.52 9.83
C THR A 128 1.27 -0.87 10.42
N TYR A 129 1.98 -1.75 9.76
CA TYR A 129 2.56 -2.95 10.37
C TYR A 129 4.00 -2.64 10.81
N GLU A 130 4.44 -3.20 11.91
CA GLU A 130 5.83 -3.09 12.32
C GLU A 130 6.75 -3.67 11.25
N LYS A 131 7.94 -3.06 11.05
CA LYS A 131 8.87 -3.45 9.99
C LYS A 131 9.40 -4.88 10.20
N GLU A 132 9.58 -5.23 11.45
CA GLU A 132 10.06 -6.54 11.88
C GLU A 132 9.12 -7.66 11.44
N MET A 133 7.79 -7.42 11.44
CA MET A 133 6.78 -8.39 11.00
C MET A 133 6.87 -8.73 9.51
N SER A 134 7.48 -7.87 8.71
CA SER A 134 7.63 -8.04 7.26
C SER A 134 9.04 -8.42 6.84
N SER A 135 9.90 -8.72 7.83
CA SER A 135 11.25 -9.21 7.56
C SER A 135 11.20 -10.59 6.91
N TYR A 136 11.99 -10.75 5.85
CA TYR A 136 12.12 -12.02 5.14
C TYR A 136 13.56 -12.17 4.66
N PRO A 137 14.16 -13.39 4.67
CA PRO A 137 15.59 -13.60 4.36
C PRO A 137 15.99 -13.12 2.98
N GLN A 138 15.10 -13.24 2.00
CA GLN A 138 15.32 -12.83 0.61
C GLN A 138 14.55 -11.54 0.31
N SER A 139 15.16 -10.66 -0.48
CA SER A 139 14.46 -9.45 -0.91
C SER A 139 13.34 -9.75 -1.90
N TYR A 140 12.15 -9.27 -1.60
CA TYR A 140 10.99 -9.32 -2.48
C TYR A 140 10.59 -7.95 -3.05
N GLN A 141 11.46 -6.94 -2.84
CA GLN A 141 11.24 -5.56 -3.31
C GLN A 141 11.75 -5.43 -4.75
N VAL A 142 10.94 -5.84 -5.74
CA VAL A 142 11.30 -5.77 -7.17
C VAL A 142 11.09 -4.37 -7.77
N ALA A 143 10.35 -3.52 -7.08
CA ALA A 143 10.16 -2.12 -7.43
C ALA A 143 10.15 -1.24 -6.19
N ASP A 144 10.89 -0.13 -6.24
CA ASP A 144 10.82 0.93 -5.25
C ASP A 144 9.49 1.70 -5.31
N PHE A 145 9.26 2.58 -4.34
CA PHE A 145 8.03 3.37 -4.24
C PHE A 145 7.73 4.18 -5.52
N ARG A 146 8.73 4.86 -6.07
CA ARG A 146 8.55 5.73 -7.24
C ARG A 146 8.20 4.92 -8.49
N ARG A 147 8.98 3.88 -8.76
CA ARG A 147 8.77 2.97 -9.90
C ARG A 147 7.43 2.24 -9.80
N SER A 148 7.05 1.81 -8.61
CA SER A 148 5.76 1.14 -8.40
C SER A 148 4.56 2.05 -8.66
N ILE A 149 4.63 3.35 -8.27
CA ILE A 149 3.59 4.33 -8.61
C ILE A 149 3.53 4.58 -10.12
N GLU A 150 4.69 4.72 -10.77
CA GLU A 150 4.74 4.94 -12.21
C GLU A 150 4.10 3.78 -12.99
N LYS A 151 4.45 2.54 -12.67
CA LYS A 151 3.83 1.34 -13.26
C LYS A 151 2.34 1.24 -12.95
N THR A 152 1.92 1.61 -11.74
CA THR A 152 0.50 1.60 -11.33
C THR A 152 -0.34 2.58 -12.16
N GLU A 153 0.17 3.78 -12.40
CA GLU A 153 -0.58 4.86 -13.07
C GLU A 153 -0.55 4.75 -14.61
N LYS A 154 0.57 4.31 -15.20
CA LYS A 154 0.74 4.24 -16.66
C LYS A 154 0.43 2.86 -17.24
N GLY A 155 0.49 1.82 -16.42
CA GLY A 155 0.59 0.46 -16.91
C GLY A 155 2.04 0.14 -17.34
N ASN A 156 2.27 -1.10 -17.65
CA ASN A 156 3.56 -1.52 -18.25
C ASN A 156 3.64 -1.13 -19.71
#